data_65b1008c66075d0bf5cb74dc7f343689
#
_entry.id   65b1008c66075d0bf5cb74dc7f343689
#
_cell.length_a   1.000
_cell.length_b   1.000
_cell.length_c   1.000
_cell.angle_alpha   90.00
_cell.angle_beta   90.00
_cell.angle_gamma   90.00
#
_symmetry.space_group_name_H-M   'P 1'
#
loop_
_entity.id
_entity.type
_entity.pdbx_description
1 polymer ?
#
loop_
_entity_poly.entity_id
_entity_poly.type
_entity_poly.pdbx_seq_one_letter_code
_entity_poly.pdbx_strand_id
1 'polypeptide(L)'
;AEAEHTILIVDDDPVNRQVLLNLLSTERYRVIAADSGSTALKLREEFPSIDLVITDWMMPKMSGLELCRKLREHSSLSELPILMLTARGLPEDIKYGFQAGANDFLSKPVDAGELRARVRTLIEMRSSVQEAIRTEMAFLQAQIKPHFLYNALNVIIATCAVNPDKATDLLIELSHYLRGSFDFQNREQLVPLTKELELVESYVHLEQARFEERLVVEYEVEPDVQLYLPPLSIQPLVENAIRHGVMERAAGGTVHLRIFKESEHVVVQVQDDGVGIPPERMAQVKSGNTEGPGGVGLQNINRRLMSLYGQGLEIHSHVGKGTQIRFRIPVQKVDYTK
;
A
#
# COMPACT_ATOMS: atom_id res chain seq x y z
N ALA A 1 -11.75 26.32 16.83
CA ALA A 1 -11.10 25.37 15.93
C ALA A 1 -10.26 24.45 16.81
N GLU A 2 -10.45 23.13 16.70
CA GLU A 2 -9.67 22.13 17.40
C GLU A 2 -8.20 22.20 16.97
N ALA A 3 -7.28 22.01 17.93
CA ALA A 3 -5.86 21.95 17.65
C ALA A 3 -5.55 20.66 16.87
N GLU A 4 -4.87 20.78 15.74
CA GLU A 4 -4.58 19.65 14.87
C GLU A 4 -3.41 18.78 15.36
N HIS A 5 -2.49 19.37 16.14
CA HIS A 5 -1.28 18.67 16.61
C HIS A 5 -0.98 18.96 18.09
N THR A 6 -0.43 17.95 18.77
CA THR A 6 -0.07 18.02 20.19
C THR A 6 1.45 18.04 20.36
N ILE A 7 1.97 19.05 21.04
CA ILE A 7 3.40 19.25 21.32
C ILE A 7 3.65 19.08 22.83
N LEU A 8 4.62 18.26 23.19
CA LEU A 8 5.10 18.12 24.56
C LEU A 8 6.37 18.96 24.77
N ILE A 9 6.32 19.91 25.69
CA ILE A 9 7.48 20.70 26.11
C ILE A 9 8.04 20.14 27.43
N VAL A 10 9.35 19.96 27.49
CA VAL A 10 10.04 19.43 28.68
C VAL A 10 11.21 20.35 29.04
N ASP A 11 11.11 21.03 30.13
CA ASP A 11 12.18 21.92 30.69
C ASP A 11 11.96 22.00 32.20
N ASP A 12 13.00 21.98 33.04
CA ASP A 12 12.87 22.02 34.49
C ASP A 12 12.60 23.45 35.00
N ASP A 13 13.00 24.48 34.23
CA ASP A 13 12.75 25.87 34.56
C ASP A 13 11.31 26.30 34.17
N PRO A 14 10.46 26.71 35.14
CA PRO A 14 9.10 27.15 34.83
C PRO A 14 9.05 28.41 33.95
N VAL A 15 10.08 29.27 33.98
CA VAL A 15 10.14 30.45 33.13
C VAL A 15 10.36 30.05 31.67
N ASN A 16 11.30 29.14 31.42
CA ASN A 16 11.54 28.59 30.05
C ASN A 16 10.29 27.90 29.50
N ARG A 17 9.63 27.09 30.31
CA ARG A 17 8.36 26.45 29.91
C ARG A 17 7.31 27.48 29.50
N GLN A 18 7.13 28.54 30.32
CA GLN A 18 6.17 29.59 30.03
C GLN A 18 6.51 30.37 28.75
N VAL A 19 7.79 30.64 28.51
CA VAL A 19 8.25 31.28 27.27
C VAL A 19 7.90 30.42 26.05
N LEU A 20 8.22 29.12 26.07
CA LEU A 20 7.92 28.21 24.99
C LEU A 20 6.40 28.07 24.74
N LEU A 21 5.60 28.00 25.81
CA LEU A 21 4.14 28.00 25.72
C LEU A 21 3.64 29.26 25.01
N ASN A 22 4.13 30.43 25.39
CA ASN A 22 3.74 31.71 24.80
C ASN A 22 4.16 31.80 23.32
N LEU A 23 5.37 31.34 22.98
CA LEU A 23 5.87 31.36 21.61
C LEU A 23 5.06 30.44 20.65
N LEU A 24 4.51 29.36 21.17
CA LEU A 24 3.70 28.40 20.40
C LEU A 24 2.18 28.68 20.47
N SER A 25 1.73 29.52 21.40
CA SER A 25 0.31 29.86 21.59
C SER A 25 -0.33 30.59 20.41
N THR A 26 0.48 31.21 19.55
CA THR A 26 0.01 31.88 18.32
C THR A 26 -0.30 30.91 17.18
N GLU A 27 0.13 29.67 17.31
CA GLU A 27 -0.10 28.59 16.34
C GLU A 27 -1.24 27.68 16.86
N ARG A 28 -1.80 26.86 15.98
CA ARG A 28 -2.92 25.95 16.32
C ARG A 28 -2.43 24.62 16.90
N TYR A 29 -1.57 24.71 17.92
CA TYR A 29 -1.06 23.52 18.60
C TYR A 29 -1.69 23.35 19.98
N ARG A 30 -1.97 22.12 20.36
CA ARG A 30 -2.20 21.76 21.76
C ARG A 30 -0.85 21.54 22.42
N VAL A 31 -0.50 22.37 23.42
CA VAL A 31 0.78 22.26 24.08
C VAL A 31 0.60 21.68 25.49
N ILE A 32 1.35 20.63 25.79
CA ILE A 32 1.43 19.98 27.11
C ILE A 32 2.83 20.25 27.66
N ALA A 33 2.96 20.53 28.93
CA ALA A 33 4.24 20.84 29.54
C ALA A 33 4.59 19.86 30.67
N ALA A 34 5.85 19.43 30.69
CA ALA A 34 6.45 18.60 31.73
C ALA A 34 7.62 19.32 32.37
N ASP A 35 7.79 19.15 33.67
CA ASP A 35 8.86 19.74 34.47
C ASP A 35 10.12 18.86 34.56
N SER A 36 10.04 17.65 34.03
CA SER A 36 11.11 16.66 34.10
C SER A 36 10.95 15.57 33.06
N GLY A 37 12.04 14.86 32.73
CA GLY A 37 11.99 13.70 31.83
C GLY A 37 11.09 12.57 32.34
N SER A 38 10.99 12.37 33.65
CA SER A 38 10.10 11.36 34.25
C SER A 38 8.61 11.71 34.07
N THR A 39 8.26 12.98 34.23
CA THR A 39 6.91 13.50 33.96
C THR A 39 6.59 13.40 32.46
N ALA A 40 7.55 13.69 31.59
CA ALA A 40 7.39 13.60 30.16
C ALA A 40 7.09 12.15 29.67
N LEU A 41 7.77 11.15 30.23
CA LEU A 41 7.50 9.74 29.92
C LEU A 41 6.09 9.31 30.33
N LYS A 42 5.63 9.70 31.52
CA LYS A 42 4.25 9.44 31.99
C LYS A 42 3.21 10.09 31.07
N LEU A 43 3.43 11.37 30.72
CA LEU A 43 2.54 12.08 29.81
C LEU A 43 2.52 11.45 28.40
N ARG A 44 3.63 10.87 27.94
CA ARG A 44 3.66 10.15 26.67
C ARG A 44 2.83 8.86 26.70
N GLU A 45 2.81 8.16 27.83
CA GLU A 45 1.95 6.98 28.03
C GLU A 45 0.47 7.39 28.11
N GLU A 46 0.16 8.47 28.81
CA GLU A 46 -1.21 8.97 29.00
C GLU A 46 -1.77 9.61 27.70
N PHE A 47 -0.92 10.28 26.91
CA PHE A 47 -1.28 10.94 25.65
C PHE A 47 -0.49 10.35 24.48
N PRO A 48 -0.91 9.20 23.92
CA PRO A 48 -0.25 8.59 22.76
C PRO A 48 -0.26 9.45 21.49
N SER A 49 -1.10 10.48 21.44
CA SER A 49 -1.25 11.41 20.31
C SER A 49 -0.27 12.59 20.30
N ILE A 50 0.81 12.55 21.11
CA ILE A 50 1.86 13.57 21.04
C ILE A 50 2.58 13.48 19.70
N ASP A 51 2.64 14.62 18.98
CA ASP A 51 3.17 14.72 17.62
C ASP A 51 4.63 15.20 17.56
N LEU A 52 5.08 15.92 18.59
CA LEU A 52 6.43 16.47 18.70
C LEU A 52 6.82 16.60 20.16
N VAL A 53 8.08 16.33 20.49
CA VAL A 53 8.68 16.64 21.80
C VAL A 53 9.70 17.74 21.62
N ILE A 54 9.62 18.78 22.46
CA ILE A 54 10.64 19.83 22.61
C ILE A 54 11.24 19.68 24.01
N THR A 55 12.52 19.36 24.10
CA THR A 55 13.16 19.11 25.41
C THR A 55 14.40 19.94 25.62
N ASP A 56 14.58 20.44 26.83
CA ASP A 56 15.88 20.99 27.22
C ASP A 56 16.93 19.87 27.26
N TRP A 57 18.16 20.21 26.92
CA TRP A 57 19.31 19.32 27.01
C TRP A 57 19.69 19.02 28.45
N MET A 58 19.75 20.06 29.27
CA MET A 58 20.25 20.00 30.66
C MET A 58 19.11 20.08 31.66
N MET A 59 18.69 18.93 32.15
CA MET A 59 17.67 18.83 33.20
C MET A 59 18.21 17.99 34.39
N PRO A 60 17.79 18.27 35.63
CA PRO A 60 18.17 17.47 36.81
C PRO A 60 17.57 16.05 36.71
N LYS A 61 18.29 15.08 37.27
CA LYS A 61 17.93 13.64 37.35
C LYS A 61 17.91 12.89 36.01
N MET A 62 17.30 13.46 35.02
CA MET A 62 17.22 12.87 33.68
C MET A 62 17.45 13.96 32.63
N SER A 63 18.57 13.91 31.94
CA SER A 63 18.90 14.84 30.86
C SER A 63 17.98 14.65 29.64
N GLY A 64 17.91 15.69 28.77
CA GLY A 64 17.18 15.57 27.50
C GLY A 64 17.71 14.46 26.60
N LEU A 65 19.02 14.17 26.67
CA LEU A 65 19.63 13.04 25.95
C LEU A 65 19.12 11.68 26.45
N GLU A 66 19.03 11.52 27.77
CA GLU A 66 18.51 10.29 28.38
C GLU A 66 17.01 10.12 28.08
N LEU A 67 16.24 11.20 28.16
CA LEU A 67 14.84 11.22 27.76
C LEU A 67 14.69 10.82 26.29
N CYS A 68 15.50 11.40 25.40
CA CYS A 68 15.50 11.08 23.98
C CYS A 68 15.74 9.58 23.73
N ARG A 69 16.78 8.99 24.35
CA ARG A 69 17.07 7.55 24.22
C ARG A 69 15.90 6.68 24.67
N LYS A 70 15.28 7.00 25.82
CA LYS A 70 14.11 6.26 26.32
C LYS A 70 12.90 6.37 25.39
N LEU A 71 12.65 7.53 24.82
CA LEU A 71 11.59 7.70 23.83
C LEU A 71 11.87 6.89 22.56
N ARG A 72 13.15 6.73 22.19
CA ARG A 72 13.58 5.93 21.01
C ARG A 72 13.49 4.42 21.21
N GLU A 73 13.37 3.93 22.43
CA GLU A 73 13.07 2.52 22.70
C GLU A 73 11.70 2.09 22.12
N HIS A 74 10.76 3.06 21.98
CA HIS A 74 9.38 2.78 21.58
C HIS A 74 8.87 3.62 20.40
N SER A 75 9.66 4.56 19.88
CA SER A 75 9.25 5.44 18.78
C SER A 75 10.40 5.76 17.85
N SER A 76 10.19 5.58 16.55
CA SER A 76 11.17 5.95 15.53
C SER A 76 11.31 7.47 15.36
N LEU A 77 12.32 7.91 14.60
CA LEU A 77 12.54 9.32 14.28
C LEU A 77 11.35 9.97 13.55
N SER A 78 10.65 9.21 12.73
CA SER A 78 9.50 9.69 11.96
C SER A 78 8.17 9.62 12.70
N GLU A 79 8.04 8.72 13.68
CA GLU A 79 6.82 8.60 14.49
C GLU A 79 6.72 9.68 15.57
N LEU A 80 7.84 10.03 16.20
CA LEU A 80 7.90 11.05 17.24
C LEU A 80 9.14 11.93 17.05
N PRO A 81 9.06 13.01 16.29
CA PRO A 81 10.16 13.98 16.19
C PRO A 81 10.51 14.57 17.56
N ILE A 82 11.81 14.78 17.78
CA ILE A 82 12.34 15.40 19.01
C ILE A 82 13.21 16.59 18.62
N LEU A 83 12.82 17.78 19.06
CA LEU A 83 13.60 19.03 18.99
C LEU A 83 14.29 19.27 20.32
N MET A 84 15.61 19.36 20.31
CA MET A 84 16.39 19.55 21.52
C MET A 84 16.86 21.00 21.66
N LEU A 85 16.65 21.60 22.83
CA LEU A 85 17.11 22.94 23.14
C LEU A 85 18.47 22.87 23.83
N THR A 86 19.45 23.61 23.35
CA THR A 86 20.82 23.59 23.93
C THR A 86 21.35 24.98 24.22
N ALA A 87 22.03 25.16 25.38
CA ALA A 87 22.72 26.40 25.72
C ALA A 87 24.08 26.52 25.01
N ARG A 88 24.64 25.44 24.49
CA ARG A 88 25.92 25.39 23.80
C ARG A 88 25.78 24.65 22.48
N GLY A 89 25.92 25.38 21.37
CA GLY A 89 25.92 24.82 20.03
C GLY A 89 27.29 24.26 19.62
N LEU A 90 28.00 23.57 20.52
CA LEU A 90 29.28 22.97 20.16
C LEU A 90 29.04 21.80 19.19
N PRO A 91 29.83 21.65 18.12
CA PRO A 91 29.64 20.59 17.12
C PRO A 91 29.63 19.18 17.72
N GLU A 92 30.37 18.95 18.81
CA GLU A 92 30.40 17.66 19.50
C GLU A 92 29.09 17.35 20.23
N ASP A 93 28.49 18.35 20.91
CA ASP A 93 27.21 18.18 21.59
C ASP A 93 26.11 17.85 20.59
N ILE A 94 26.04 18.54 19.47
CA ILE A 94 25.08 18.31 18.39
C ILE A 94 25.22 16.86 17.87
N LYS A 95 26.46 16.37 17.67
CA LYS A 95 26.72 15.00 17.25
C LYS A 95 26.17 13.97 18.24
N TYR A 96 26.41 14.17 19.54
CA TYR A 96 25.90 13.27 20.59
C TYR A 96 24.37 13.26 20.63
N GLY A 97 23.74 14.38 20.40
CA GLY A 97 22.30 14.46 20.40
C GLY A 97 21.66 13.77 19.21
N PHE A 98 22.21 13.90 18.00
CA PHE A 98 21.77 13.11 16.85
C PHE A 98 21.98 11.61 17.06
N GLN A 99 23.09 11.21 17.68
CA GLN A 99 23.32 9.81 18.05
C GLN A 99 22.33 9.29 19.10
N ALA A 100 21.82 10.18 19.97
CA ALA A 100 20.76 9.84 20.92
C ALA A 100 19.36 9.76 20.26
N GLY A 101 19.25 10.20 19.01
CA GLY A 101 18.01 10.13 18.23
C GLY A 101 17.20 11.43 18.21
N ALA A 102 17.80 12.60 18.49
CA ALA A 102 17.15 13.88 18.24
C ALA A 102 17.00 14.11 16.73
N ASN A 103 15.91 14.77 16.31
CA ASN A 103 15.67 15.12 14.92
C ASN A 103 16.28 16.47 14.55
N ASP A 104 16.31 17.40 15.50
CA ASP A 104 16.85 18.74 15.28
C ASP A 104 17.23 19.41 16.60
N PHE A 105 17.93 20.55 16.49
CA PHE A 105 18.44 21.33 17.63
C PHE A 105 18.10 22.80 17.45
N LEU A 106 17.90 23.47 18.58
CA LEU A 106 17.74 24.91 18.63
C LEU A 106 18.56 25.48 19.81
N SER A 107 19.37 26.50 19.53
CA SER A 107 20.19 27.15 20.57
C SER A 107 19.38 28.11 21.44
N LYS A 108 19.69 28.14 22.73
CA LYS A 108 19.18 29.16 23.65
C LYS A 108 20.10 30.42 23.59
N PRO A 109 19.56 31.63 23.61
CA PRO A 109 18.14 32.00 23.78
C PRO A 109 17.31 31.69 22.55
N VAL A 110 16.10 31.15 22.76
CA VAL A 110 15.22 30.68 21.71
C VAL A 110 14.64 31.84 20.89
N ASP A 111 14.95 31.90 19.61
CA ASP A 111 14.29 32.82 18.68
C ASP A 111 12.92 32.30 18.28
N ALA A 112 11.91 33.16 18.35
CA ALA A 112 10.53 32.81 18.07
C ALA A 112 10.28 32.36 16.64
N GLY A 113 10.97 33.00 15.67
CA GLY A 113 10.84 32.65 14.24
C GLY A 113 11.46 31.30 13.95
N GLU A 114 12.67 31.07 14.47
CA GLU A 114 13.39 29.82 14.29
C GLU A 114 12.66 28.65 14.96
N LEU A 115 12.16 28.81 16.18
CA LEU A 115 11.37 27.78 16.87
C LEU A 115 10.16 27.37 16.03
N ARG A 116 9.35 28.33 15.60
CA ARG A 116 8.15 28.04 14.79
C ARG A 116 8.48 27.38 13.45
N ALA A 117 9.53 27.82 12.78
CA ALA A 117 9.97 27.21 11.51
C ALA A 117 10.37 25.75 11.71
N ARG A 118 11.18 25.43 12.71
CA ARG A 118 11.63 24.08 13.02
C ARG A 118 10.47 23.15 13.43
N VAL A 119 9.60 23.65 14.32
CA VAL A 119 8.40 22.92 14.76
C VAL A 119 7.52 22.60 13.58
N ARG A 120 7.24 23.55 12.70
CA ARG A 120 6.45 23.34 11.49
C ARG A 120 7.09 22.27 10.59
N THR A 121 8.38 22.39 10.28
CA THR A 121 9.09 21.41 9.44
C THR A 121 9.04 20.01 10.00
N LEU A 122 9.24 19.84 11.32
CA LEU A 122 9.20 18.53 11.97
C LEU A 122 7.81 17.91 11.96
N ILE A 123 6.76 18.70 12.18
CA ILE A 123 5.36 18.24 12.13
C ILE A 123 4.96 17.90 10.68
N GLU A 124 5.31 18.72 9.69
CA GLU A 124 5.05 18.45 8.28
C GLU A 124 5.76 17.17 7.80
N MET A 125 7.04 16.99 8.18
CA MET A 125 7.78 15.77 7.88
C MET A 125 7.07 14.52 8.45
N ARG A 126 6.67 14.55 9.72
CA ARG A 126 5.94 13.46 10.36
C ARG A 126 4.61 13.17 9.65
N SER A 127 3.82 14.22 9.38
CA SER A 127 2.53 14.10 8.71
C SER A 127 2.67 13.50 7.31
N SER A 128 3.68 13.94 6.54
CA SER A 128 3.95 13.41 5.20
C SER A 128 4.33 11.93 5.22
N VAL A 129 5.15 11.50 6.20
CA VAL A 129 5.51 10.09 6.36
C VAL A 129 4.28 9.25 6.75
N GLN A 130 3.45 9.74 7.67
CA GLN A 130 2.23 9.05 8.08
C GLN A 130 1.21 8.94 6.94
N GLU A 131 1.07 9.99 6.13
CA GLU A 131 0.19 9.98 4.97
C GLU A 131 0.70 9.00 3.89
N ALA A 132 2.00 8.96 3.65
CA ALA A 132 2.61 7.97 2.74
C ALA A 132 2.34 6.53 3.21
N ILE A 133 2.56 6.23 4.50
CA ILE A 133 2.27 4.91 5.09
C ILE A 133 0.77 4.59 5.00
N ARG A 134 -0.11 5.56 5.30
CA ARG A 134 -1.56 5.37 5.22
C ARG A 134 -2.03 5.13 3.79
N THR A 135 -1.46 5.85 2.83
CA THR A 135 -1.75 5.68 1.40
C THR A 135 -1.26 4.32 0.92
N GLU A 136 -0.07 3.90 1.31
CA GLU A 136 0.47 2.58 1.01
C GLU A 136 -0.38 1.47 1.63
N MET A 137 -0.77 1.60 2.91
CA MET A 137 -1.68 0.64 3.57
C MET A 137 -3.06 0.60 2.90
N ALA A 138 -3.63 1.74 2.51
CA ALA A 138 -4.91 1.78 1.80
C ALA A 138 -4.79 1.13 0.41
N PHE A 139 -3.68 1.36 -0.28
CA PHE A 139 -3.37 0.69 -1.54
C PHE A 139 -3.25 -0.83 -1.36
N LEU A 140 -2.54 -1.28 -0.32
CA LEU A 140 -2.40 -2.69 0.03
C LEU A 140 -3.75 -3.34 0.39
N GLN A 141 -4.58 -2.64 1.18
CA GLN A 141 -5.93 -3.12 1.53
C GLN A 141 -6.88 -3.17 0.34
N ALA A 142 -6.76 -2.24 -0.62
CA ALA A 142 -7.58 -2.23 -1.83
C ALA A 142 -7.24 -3.36 -2.80
N GLN A 143 -6.03 -3.94 -2.73
CA GLN A 143 -5.62 -5.08 -3.56
C GLN A 143 -6.25 -6.40 -3.12
N ILE A 144 -6.53 -6.58 -1.83
CA ILE A 144 -7.35 -7.71 -1.36
C ILE A 144 -8.79 -7.26 -1.46
N LYS A 145 -9.55 -7.79 -2.42
CA LYS A 145 -10.97 -7.48 -2.56
C LYS A 145 -11.75 -8.15 -1.42
N PRO A 146 -12.21 -7.38 -0.40
CA PRO A 146 -12.82 -7.98 0.79
C PRO A 146 -14.01 -8.88 0.44
N HIS A 147 -14.77 -8.48 -0.56
CA HIS A 147 -15.93 -9.24 -1.03
C HIS A 147 -15.56 -10.61 -1.62
N PHE A 148 -14.44 -10.73 -2.34
CA PHE A 148 -13.95 -12.03 -2.81
C PHE A 148 -13.59 -12.93 -1.63
N LEU A 149 -12.85 -12.40 -0.65
CA LEU A 149 -12.44 -13.15 0.54
C LEU A 149 -13.66 -13.65 1.33
N TYR A 150 -14.66 -12.78 1.57
CA TYR A 150 -15.90 -13.18 2.25
C TYR A 150 -16.64 -14.27 1.48
N ASN A 151 -16.72 -14.18 0.16
CA ASN A 151 -17.39 -15.19 -0.66
C ASN A 151 -16.65 -16.53 -0.61
N ALA A 152 -15.33 -16.54 -0.78
CA ALA A 152 -14.52 -17.74 -0.68
C ALA A 152 -14.69 -18.43 0.69
N LEU A 153 -14.59 -17.67 1.78
CA LEU A 153 -14.80 -18.21 3.13
C LEU A 153 -16.20 -18.79 3.32
N ASN A 154 -17.24 -18.12 2.82
CA ASN A 154 -18.62 -18.65 2.92
C ASN A 154 -18.78 -19.96 2.16
N VAL A 155 -18.19 -20.09 0.96
CA VAL A 155 -18.20 -21.36 0.21
C VAL A 155 -17.46 -22.45 0.98
N ILE A 156 -16.29 -22.16 1.52
CA ILE A 156 -15.50 -23.10 2.32
C ILE A 156 -16.29 -23.57 3.53
N ILE A 157 -16.91 -22.64 4.30
CA ILE A 157 -17.73 -22.97 5.47
C ILE A 157 -18.91 -23.89 5.08
N ALA A 158 -19.61 -23.57 3.99
CA ALA A 158 -20.70 -24.40 3.49
C ALA A 158 -20.22 -25.79 3.06
N THR A 159 -19.03 -25.89 2.47
CA THR A 159 -18.44 -27.15 2.00
C THR A 159 -17.92 -28.00 3.15
N CYS A 160 -17.50 -27.44 4.29
CA CYS A 160 -16.98 -28.17 5.45
C CYS A 160 -17.95 -29.24 5.95
N ALA A 161 -19.27 -28.97 5.96
CA ALA A 161 -20.28 -29.90 6.45
C ALA A 161 -20.60 -31.03 5.47
N VAL A 162 -20.37 -30.82 4.16
CA VAL A 162 -20.76 -31.75 3.08
C VAL A 162 -19.56 -32.56 2.58
N ASN A 163 -18.43 -31.91 2.41
CA ASN A 163 -17.19 -32.48 1.89
C ASN A 163 -15.95 -31.83 2.52
N PRO A 164 -15.48 -32.35 3.69
CA PRO A 164 -14.33 -31.78 4.40
C PRO A 164 -13.02 -31.77 3.60
N ASP A 165 -12.80 -32.78 2.75
CA ASP A 165 -11.60 -32.86 1.93
C ASP A 165 -11.59 -31.71 0.90
N LYS A 166 -12.69 -31.51 0.17
CA LYS A 166 -12.84 -30.36 -0.74
C LYS A 166 -12.72 -29.02 -0.02
N ALA A 167 -13.22 -28.90 1.20
CA ALA A 167 -13.06 -27.68 2.00
C ALA A 167 -11.60 -27.42 2.35
N THR A 168 -10.83 -28.47 2.64
CA THR A 168 -9.38 -28.39 2.90
C THR A 168 -8.63 -27.93 1.64
N ASP A 169 -8.95 -28.49 0.47
CA ASP A 169 -8.36 -28.08 -0.80
C ASP A 169 -8.64 -26.58 -1.08
N LEU A 170 -9.87 -26.11 -0.87
CA LEU A 170 -10.24 -24.71 -1.05
C LEU A 170 -9.51 -23.78 -0.05
N LEU A 171 -9.25 -24.22 1.19
CA LEU A 171 -8.43 -23.47 2.15
C LEU A 171 -6.98 -23.35 1.69
N ILE A 172 -6.42 -24.42 1.11
CA ILE A 172 -5.07 -24.40 0.53
C ILE A 172 -5.02 -23.41 -0.63
N GLU A 173 -5.99 -23.46 -1.55
CA GLU A 173 -6.08 -22.52 -2.66
C GLU A 173 -6.23 -21.06 -2.19
N LEU A 174 -7.04 -20.81 -1.16
CA LEU A 174 -7.16 -19.48 -0.57
C LEU A 174 -5.85 -19.00 0.03
N SER A 175 -5.10 -19.89 0.69
CA SER A 175 -3.77 -19.59 1.24
C SER A 175 -2.76 -19.26 0.11
N HIS A 176 -2.77 -20.02 -0.99
CA HIS A 176 -1.93 -19.78 -2.16
C HIS A 176 -2.26 -18.43 -2.81
N TYR A 177 -3.54 -18.16 -3.03
CA TYR A 177 -4.00 -16.88 -3.58
C TYR A 177 -3.58 -15.68 -2.72
N LEU A 178 -3.78 -15.75 -1.40
CA LEU A 178 -3.38 -14.69 -0.47
C LEU A 178 -1.87 -14.48 -0.49
N ARG A 179 -1.08 -15.55 -0.38
CA ARG A 179 0.38 -15.48 -0.42
C ARG A 179 0.88 -14.90 -1.74
N GLY A 180 0.39 -15.40 -2.87
CA GLY A 180 0.76 -14.89 -4.20
C GLY A 180 0.41 -13.41 -4.35
N SER A 181 -0.78 -12.99 -3.89
CA SER A 181 -1.18 -11.58 -3.93
C SER A 181 -0.27 -10.68 -3.08
N PHE A 182 0.27 -11.17 -1.95
CA PHE A 182 1.22 -10.43 -1.11
C PHE A 182 2.66 -10.47 -1.66
N ASP A 183 3.12 -11.59 -2.21
CA ASP A 183 4.48 -11.73 -2.74
C ASP A 183 4.72 -10.80 -3.95
N PHE A 184 3.71 -10.54 -4.76
CA PHE A 184 3.78 -9.56 -5.84
C PHE A 184 4.00 -8.10 -5.38
N GLN A 185 3.90 -7.83 -4.08
CA GLN A 185 4.18 -6.51 -3.49
C GLN A 185 5.67 -6.27 -3.23
N ASN A 186 6.49 -7.31 -3.22
CA ASN A 186 7.93 -7.23 -2.96
C ASN A 186 8.71 -6.91 -4.24
N ARG A 187 8.70 -5.61 -4.67
CA ARG A 187 9.69 -4.88 -5.49
C ARG A 187 10.22 -5.56 -6.79
N GLU A 188 9.75 -6.70 -7.20
CA GLU A 188 10.13 -7.28 -8.48
C GLU A 188 9.40 -6.53 -9.60
N GLN A 189 10.16 -5.90 -10.49
CA GLN A 189 9.57 -5.21 -11.66
C GLN A 189 8.90 -6.19 -12.62
N LEU A 190 9.41 -7.42 -12.71
CA LEU A 190 8.92 -8.48 -13.56
C LEU A 190 8.90 -9.80 -12.80
N VAL A 191 7.89 -10.61 -13.02
CA VAL A 191 7.72 -11.95 -12.45
C VAL A 191 7.60 -12.99 -13.56
N PRO A 192 8.00 -14.25 -13.34
CA PRO A 192 7.82 -15.30 -14.32
C PRO A 192 6.32 -15.59 -14.54
N LEU A 193 5.96 -15.95 -15.79
CA LEU A 193 4.59 -16.30 -16.19
C LEU A 193 3.97 -17.37 -15.28
N THR A 194 4.77 -18.34 -14.82
CA THR A 194 4.30 -19.40 -13.93
C THR A 194 3.68 -18.88 -12.64
N LYS A 195 4.28 -17.86 -12.02
CA LYS A 195 3.71 -17.21 -10.81
C LYS A 195 2.37 -16.53 -11.08
N GLU A 196 2.21 -15.87 -12.24
CA GLU A 196 0.92 -15.26 -12.61
C GLU A 196 -0.15 -16.34 -12.86
N LEU A 197 0.22 -17.44 -13.49
CA LEU A 197 -0.70 -18.56 -13.77
C LEU A 197 -1.12 -19.26 -12.46
N GLU A 198 -0.20 -19.53 -11.55
CA GLU A 198 -0.52 -20.09 -10.23
C GLU A 198 -1.54 -19.24 -9.48
N LEU A 199 -1.38 -17.91 -9.52
CA LEU A 199 -2.33 -16.99 -8.89
C LEU A 199 -3.70 -16.99 -9.58
N VAL A 200 -3.72 -17.05 -10.91
CA VAL A 200 -4.95 -17.16 -11.71
C VAL A 200 -5.67 -18.47 -11.42
N GLU A 201 -4.95 -19.59 -11.39
CA GLU A 201 -5.51 -20.91 -11.10
C GLU A 201 -6.16 -20.97 -9.72
N SER A 202 -5.44 -20.50 -8.68
CA SER A 202 -5.99 -20.45 -7.32
C SER A 202 -7.25 -19.56 -7.24
N TYR A 203 -7.26 -18.40 -7.92
CA TYR A 203 -8.43 -17.54 -7.99
C TYR A 203 -9.63 -18.26 -8.69
N VAL A 204 -9.36 -18.89 -9.84
CA VAL A 204 -10.38 -19.58 -10.63
C VAL A 204 -10.98 -20.76 -9.86
N HIS A 205 -10.16 -21.57 -9.19
CA HIS A 205 -10.64 -22.69 -8.36
C HIS A 205 -11.62 -22.23 -7.28
N LEU A 206 -11.32 -21.10 -6.62
CA LEU A 206 -12.22 -20.55 -5.61
C LEU A 206 -13.53 -20.02 -6.21
N GLU A 207 -13.49 -19.36 -7.37
CA GLU A 207 -14.71 -18.85 -8.02
C GLU A 207 -15.53 -20.01 -8.65
N GLN A 208 -14.87 -21.05 -9.19
CA GLN A 208 -15.56 -22.26 -9.67
C GLN A 208 -16.25 -23.03 -8.54
N ALA A 209 -15.65 -23.10 -7.35
CA ALA A 209 -16.32 -23.69 -6.19
C ALA A 209 -17.58 -22.90 -5.78
N ARG A 210 -17.64 -21.61 -6.09
CA ARG A 210 -18.79 -20.73 -5.81
C ARG A 210 -19.87 -20.79 -6.87
N PHE A 211 -19.47 -20.80 -8.14
CA PHE A 211 -20.39 -20.68 -9.27
C PHE A 211 -20.72 -22.02 -9.93
N GLU A 212 -19.97 -23.06 -9.57
CA GLU A 212 -20.11 -24.43 -10.03
C GLU A 212 -20.13 -24.51 -11.58
N GLU A 213 -21.09 -25.22 -12.15
CA GLU A 213 -21.22 -25.42 -13.60
C GLU A 213 -21.46 -24.12 -14.40
N ARG A 214 -21.78 -23.01 -13.73
CA ARG A 214 -21.99 -21.72 -14.39
C ARG A 214 -20.69 -21.05 -14.83
N LEU A 215 -19.54 -21.47 -14.29
CA LEU A 215 -18.24 -20.90 -14.65
C LEU A 215 -17.33 -21.97 -15.23
N VAL A 216 -17.07 -21.84 -16.52
CA VAL A 216 -16.07 -22.63 -17.23
C VAL A 216 -14.86 -21.74 -17.54
N VAL A 217 -13.66 -22.21 -17.22
CA VAL A 217 -12.41 -21.53 -17.59
C VAL A 217 -11.53 -22.51 -18.34
N GLU A 218 -11.13 -22.13 -19.55
CA GLU A 218 -10.29 -22.92 -20.43
C GLU A 218 -8.93 -22.26 -20.62
N TYR A 219 -7.87 -23.07 -20.52
CA TYR A 219 -6.49 -22.62 -20.62
C TYR A 219 -5.85 -23.20 -21.87
N GLU A 220 -5.32 -22.33 -22.74
CA GLU A 220 -4.52 -22.70 -23.90
C GLU A 220 -3.15 -22.01 -23.77
N VAL A 221 -2.23 -22.63 -23.07
CA VAL A 221 -0.87 -22.13 -22.91
C VAL A 221 0.07 -22.93 -23.79
N GLU A 222 0.73 -22.26 -24.76
CA GLU A 222 1.68 -22.92 -25.66
C GLU A 222 2.88 -23.43 -24.82
N PRO A 223 3.32 -24.68 -25.04
CA PRO A 223 4.49 -25.26 -24.39
C PRO A 223 5.74 -24.39 -24.61
N ASP A 224 6.63 -24.35 -23.61
CA ASP A 224 7.93 -23.67 -23.67
C ASP A 224 7.86 -22.12 -23.80
N VAL A 225 6.74 -21.50 -23.47
CA VAL A 225 6.67 -20.04 -23.32
C VAL A 225 7.34 -19.62 -22.02
N GLN A 226 8.58 -19.15 -22.13
CA GLN A 226 9.26 -18.46 -21.02
C GLN A 226 9.00 -16.96 -21.17
N LEU A 227 8.29 -16.39 -20.20
CA LEU A 227 7.91 -14.98 -20.19
C LEU A 227 8.07 -14.40 -18.79
N TYR A 228 8.66 -13.21 -18.73
CA TYR A 228 8.64 -12.37 -17.56
C TYR A 228 7.72 -11.17 -17.86
N LEU A 229 6.79 -10.88 -16.96
CA LEU A 229 5.81 -9.83 -17.13
C LEU A 229 5.60 -9.04 -15.82
N PRO A 230 5.05 -7.82 -15.88
CA PRO A 230 4.73 -7.07 -14.68
C PRO A 230 3.74 -7.84 -13.80
N PRO A 231 3.93 -7.86 -12.48
CA PRO A 231 3.04 -8.58 -11.58
C PRO A 231 1.59 -8.09 -11.69
N LEU A 232 0.62 -9.00 -11.50
CA LEU A 232 -0.82 -8.74 -11.61
C LEU A 232 -1.23 -8.19 -12.99
N SER A 233 -0.65 -8.77 -14.07
CA SER A 233 -1.02 -8.42 -15.45
C SER A 233 -2.13 -9.31 -16.01
N ILE A 234 -2.21 -10.58 -15.61
CA ILE A 234 -3.18 -11.56 -16.12
C ILE A 234 -4.37 -11.69 -15.16
N GLN A 235 -4.12 -11.87 -13.88
CA GLN A 235 -5.16 -12.12 -12.87
C GLN A 235 -6.31 -11.09 -12.91
N PRO A 236 -6.09 -9.76 -12.98
CA PRO A 236 -7.21 -8.81 -13.04
C PRO A 236 -8.01 -8.88 -14.35
N LEU A 237 -7.41 -9.36 -15.46
CA LEU A 237 -8.13 -9.56 -16.72
C LEU A 237 -9.09 -10.74 -16.60
N VAL A 238 -8.63 -11.85 -16.05
CA VAL A 238 -9.45 -13.04 -15.80
C VAL A 238 -10.56 -12.72 -14.80
N GLU A 239 -10.25 -11.99 -13.73
CA GLU A 239 -11.25 -11.55 -12.78
C GLU A 239 -12.34 -10.67 -13.41
N ASN A 240 -11.97 -9.72 -14.27
CA ASN A 240 -12.93 -8.87 -14.97
C ASN A 240 -13.81 -9.71 -15.91
N ALA A 241 -13.25 -10.67 -16.65
CA ALA A 241 -13.97 -11.58 -17.51
C ALA A 241 -15.00 -12.41 -16.72
N ILE A 242 -14.60 -12.94 -15.56
CA ILE A 242 -15.52 -13.70 -14.70
C ILE A 242 -16.60 -12.79 -14.14
N ARG A 243 -16.25 -11.72 -13.41
CA ARG A 243 -17.22 -10.93 -12.64
C ARG A 243 -18.11 -10.03 -13.49
N HIS A 244 -17.53 -9.36 -14.48
CA HIS A 244 -18.20 -8.35 -15.32
C HIS A 244 -18.58 -8.87 -16.70
N GLY A 245 -18.05 -10.04 -17.08
CA GLY A 245 -18.42 -10.74 -18.31
C GLY A 245 -19.46 -11.81 -18.04
N VAL A 246 -19.01 -13.00 -17.67
CA VAL A 246 -19.86 -14.21 -17.66
C VAL A 246 -20.83 -14.25 -16.48
N MET A 247 -20.47 -13.76 -15.28
CA MET A 247 -21.34 -13.85 -14.11
C MET A 247 -22.48 -12.82 -14.10
N GLU A 248 -22.47 -11.82 -14.96
CA GLU A 248 -23.60 -10.94 -15.22
C GLU A 248 -24.73 -11.65 -16.01
N ARG A 249 -24.44 -12.83 -16.60
CA ARG A 249 -25.44 -13.68 -17.26
C ARG A 249 -25.97 -14.73 -16.26
N ALA A 250 -27.29 -14.90 -16.23
CA ALA A 250 -27.92 -15.92 -15.38
C ALA A 250 -27.44 -17.35 -15.72
N ALA A 251 -27.19 -17.62 -17.00
CA ALA A 251 -26.69 -18.92 -17.49
C ALA A 251 -25.20 -19.14 -17.20
N GLY A 252 -24.47 -18.09 -16.76
CA GLY A 252 -23.00 -18.14 -16.70
C GLY A 252 -22.35 -18.07 -18.08
N GLY A 253 -21.16 -18.64 -18.21
CA GLY A 253 -20.42 -18.66 -19.47
C GLY A 253 -18.99 -19.20 -19.32
N THR A 254 -18.22 -18.98 -20.38
CA THR A 254 -16.84 -19.48 -20.51
C THR A 254 -15.85 -18.33 -20.63
N VAL A 255 -14.74 -18.48 -19.93
CA VAL A 255 -13.56 -17.60 -20.05
C VAL A 255 -12.41 -18.43 -20.65
N HIS A 256 -11.80 -17.92 -21.71
CA HIS A 256 -10.64 -18.54 -22.37
C HIS A 256 -9.40 -17.70 -22.06
N LEU A 257 -8.40 -18.31 -21.45
CA LEU A 257 -7.05 -17.73 -21.27
C LEU A 257 -6.11 -18.41 -22.27
N ARG A 258 -5.61 -17.64 -23.24
CA ARG A 258 -4.70 -18.13 -24.28
C ARG A 258 -3.37 -17.40 -24.19
N ILE A 259 -2.28 -18.15 -24.22
CA ILE A 259 -0.92 -17.61 -24.20
C ILE A 259 -0.11 -18.34 -25.28
N PHE A 260 0.34 -17.59 -26.28
CA PHE A 260 1.00 -18.17 -27.46
C PHE A 260 2.04 -17.22 -28.04
N LYS A 261 2.96 -17.76 -28.82
CA LYS A 261 3.97 -16.99 -29.55
C LYS A 261 3.42 -16.50 -30.90
N GLU A 262 3.61 -15.21 -31.15
CA GLU A 262 3.27 -14.57 -32.44
C GLU A 262 4.49 -13.78 -32.92
N SER A 263 5.25 -14.36 -33.88
CA SER A 263 6.51 -13.76 -34.33
C SER A 263 7.52 -13.51 -33.22
N GLU A 264 7.88 -12.26 -32.97
CA GLU A 264 8.81 -11.83 -31.93
C GLU A 264 8.14 -11.45 -30.60
N HIS A 265 6.87 -11.80 -30.42
CA HIS A 265 6.08 -11.47 -29.24
C HIS A 265 5.41 -12.70 -28.63
N VAL A 266 5.19 -12.66 -27.33
CA VAL A 266 4.23 -13.52 -26.66
C VAL A 266 2.93 -12.72 -26.52
N VAL A 267 1.83 -13.33 -26.95
CA VAL A 267 0.49 -12.77 -26.82
C VAL A 267 -0.19 -13.42 -25.63
N VAL A 268 -0.70 -12.60 -24.73
CA VAL A 268 -1.62 -13.01 -23.66
C VAL A 268 -3.01 -12.51 -24.04
N GLN A 269 -3.98 -13.39 -24.10
CA GLN A 269 -5.36 -13.10 -24.48
C GLN A 269 -6.31 -13.70 -23.45
N VAL A 270 -7.22 -12.87 -22.94
CA VAL A 270 -8.36 -13.28 -22.10
C VAL A 270 -9.63 -12.94 -22.88
N GLN A 271 -10.49 -13.94 -23.09
CA GLN A 271 -11.75 -13.76 -23.80
C GLN A 271 -12.89 -14.37 -22.98
N ASP A 272 -14.00 -13.67 -22.86
CA ASP A 272 -15.24 -14.16 -22.28
C ASP A 272 -16.38 -14.15 -23.30
N ASP A 273 -17.38 -15.01 -23.09
CA ASP A 273 -18.63 -15.03 -23.84
C ASP A 273 -19.78 -14.33 -23.10
N GLY A 274 -19.44 -13.40 -22.21
CA GLY A 274 -20.34 -12.72 -21.31
C GLY A 274 -21.19 -11.62 -21.93
N VAL A 275 -21.62 -10.66 -21.12
CA VAL A 275 -22.53 -9.56 -21.55
C VAL A 275 -21.87 -8.55 -22.48
N GLY A 276 -20.55 -8.47 -22.51
CA GLY A 276 -19.78 -7.46 -23.25
C GLY A 276 -19.88 -6.06 -22.63
N ILE A 277 -19.13 -5.12 -23.20
CA ILE A 277 -19.04 -3.73 -22.70
C ILE A 277 -19.82 -2.81 -23.62
N PRO A 278 -20.77 -2.01 -23.10
CA PRO A 278 -21.48 -1.00 -23.87
C PRO A 278 -20.52 0.05 -24.49
N PRO A 279 -20.82 0.58 -25.68
CA PRO A 279 -19.95 1.53 -26.39
C PRO A 279 -19.59 2.77 -25.57
N GLU A 280 -20.54 3.29 -24.78
CA GLU A 280 -20.34 4.45 -23.89
C GLU A 280 -19.29 4.16 -22.83
N ARG A 281 -19.38 2.98 -22.20
CA ARG A 281 -18.40 2.54 -21.20
C ARG A 281 -17.04 2.20 -21.82
N MET A 282 -17.05 1.66 -23.06
CA MET A 282 -15.81 1.41 -23.81
C MET A 282 -15.06 2.72 -24.10
N ALA A 283 -15.76 3.81 -24.44
CA ALA A 283 -15.15 5.11 -24.64
C ALA A 283 -14.49 5.63 -23.36
N GLN A 284 -15.13 5.46 -22.20
CA GLN A 284 -14.57 5.82 -20.89
C GLN A 284 -13.33 5.01 -20.54
N VAL A 285 -13.34 3.68 -20.79
CA VAL A 285 -12.19 2.81 -20.57
C VAL A 285 -10.99 3.25 -21.43
N LYS A 286 -11.22 3.62 -22.70
CA LYS A 286 -10.18 4.09 -23.62
C LYS A 286 -9.66 5.48 -23.30
N SER A 287 -10.51 6.39 -22.79
CA SER A 287 -10.11 7.77 -22.44
C SER A 287 -9.41 7.88 -21.09
N GLY A 288 -9.34 6.80 -20.30
CA GLY A 288 -8.72 6.83 -18.96
C GLY A 288 -9.56 7.53 -17.89
N ASN A 289 -10.83 7.80 -18.15
CA ASN A 289 -11.72 8.60 -17.29
C ASN A 289 -12.81 7.69 -16.66
N THR A 290 -12.40 6.61 -16.01
CA THR A 290 -13.35 5.66 -15.39
C THR A 290 -13.46 5.91 -13.89
N GLU A 291 -14.47 6.67 -13.48
CA GLU A 291 -15.04 6.60 -12.13
C GLU A 291 -15.97 5.37 -12.08
N GLY A 292 -15.50 4.24 -11.54
CA GLY A 292 -16.35 3.06 -11.34
C GLY A 292 -15.56 1.76 -11.07
N PRO A 293 -16.22 0.76 -10.47
CA PRO A 293 -15.59 -0.54 -10.19
C PRO A 293 -15.22 -1.25 -11.50
N GLY A 294 -13.96 -1.67 -11.62
CA GLY A 294 -13.39 -2.39 -12.77
C GLY A 294 -12.52 -1.56 -13.72
N GLY A 295 -12.58 -0.22 -13.68
CA GLY A 295 -11.77 0.64 -14.56
C GLY A 295 -10.32 0.83 -14.11
N VAL A 296 -10.11 0.91 -12.81
CA VAL A 296 -8.78 1.20 -12.22
C VAL A 296 -7.76 0.09 -12.51
N GLY A 297 -8.18 -1.17 -12.46
CA GLY A 297 -7.31 -2.32 -12.72
C GLY A 297 -6.78 -2.35 -14.16
N LEU A 298 -7.66 -2.21 -15.15
CA LEU A 298 -7.29 -2.21 -16.57
C LEU A 298 -6.38 -1.02 -16.92
N GLN A 299 -6.65 0.15 -16.35
CA GLN A 299 -5.81 1.35 -16.58
C GLN A 299 -4.40 1.18 -16.01
N ASN A 300 -4.28 0.60 -14.82
CA ASN A 300 -2.97 0.36 -14.20
C ASN A 300 -2.14 -0.63 -15.02
N ILE A 301 -2.76 -1.72 -15.50
CA ILE A 301 -2.10 -2.67 -16.39
C ILE A 301 -1.69 -1.97 -17.69
N ASN A 302 -2.61 -1.25 -18.33
CA ASN A 302 -2.35 -0.55 -19.58
C ASN A 302 -1.19 0.43 -19.45
N ARG A 303 -1.16 1.25 -18.38
CA ARG A 303 -0.09 2.21 -18.11
C ARG A 303 1.26 1.50 -17.93
N ARG A 304 1.31 0.39 -17.19
CA ARG A 304 2.54 -0.38 -16.99
C ARG A 304 3.06 -1.00 -18.27
N LEU A 305 2.18 -1.62 -19.07
CA LEU A 305 2.55 -2.20 -20.35
C LEU A 305 3.06 -1.13 -21.34
N MET A 306 2.38 0.02 -21.41
CA MET A 306 2.81 1.16 -22.22
C MET A 306 4.18 1.69 -21.80
N SER A 307 4.42 1.79 -20.48
CA SER A 307 5.70 2.27 -19.96
C SER A 307 6.87 1.32 -20.23
N LEU A 308 6.63 0.01 -20.17
CA LEU A 308 7.69 -1.00 -20.29
C LEU A 308 7.92 -1.45 -21.73
N TYR A 309 6.85 -1.54 -22.53
CA TYR A 309 6.90 -2.17 -23.87
C TYR A 309 6.42 -1.25 -24.99
N GLY A 310 5.95 -0.04 -24.68
CA GLY A 310 5.42 0.90 -25.67
C GLY A 310 4.08 0.49 -26.27
N GLN A 311 3.50 -0.64 -25.83
CA GLN A 311 2.23 -1.19 -26.30
C GLN A 311 1.35 -1.47 -25.08
N GLY A 312 0.06 -1.15 -25.20
CA GLY A 312 -0.92 -1.33 -24.12
C GLY A 312 -1.90 -2.48 -24.41
N LEU A 313 -3.03 -2.43 -23.71
CA LEU A 313 -4.12 -3.38 -23.87
C LEU A 313 -4.91 -3.12 -25.17
N GLU A 314 -5.16 -4.16 -25.94
CA GLU A 314 -6.12 -4.16 -27.03
C GLU A 314 -7.44 -4.77 -26.52
N ILE A 315 -8.54 -4.01 -26.62
CA ILE A 315 -9.84 -4.41 -26.10
C ILE A 315 -10.85 -4.42 -27.24
N HIS A 316 -11.44 -5.58 -27.49
CA HIS A 316 -12.53 -5.80 -28.42
C HIS A 316 -13.74 -6.34 -27.66
N SER A 317 -14.88 -5.66 -27.74
CA SER A 317 -16.08 -6.08 -27.04
C SER A 317 -17.34 -5.76 -27.84
N HIS A 318 -18.29 -6.67 -27.78
CA HIS A 318 -19.61 -6.50 -28.34
C HIS A 318 -20.67 -6.89 -27.32
N VAL A 319 -21.68 -6.04 -27.16
CA VAL A 319 -22.79 -6.29 -26.24
C VAL A 319 -23.47 -7.62 -26.61
N GLY A 320 -23.63 -8.50 -25.62
CA GLY A 320 -24.23 -9.84 -25.79
C GLY A 320 -23.34 -10.90 -26.44
N LYS A 321 -22.09 -10.56 -26.80
CA LYS A 321 -21.13 -11.50 -27.41
C LYS A 321 -19.82 -11.66 -26.60
N GLY A 322 -19.69 -10.89 -25.52
CA GLY A 322 -18.52 -10.94 -24.64
C GLY A 322 -17.43 -9.94 -24.99
N THR A 323 -16.28 -10.13 -24.33
CA THR A 323 -15.12 -9.24 -24.40
C THR A 323 -13.85 -10.04 -24.64
N GLN A 324 -12.95 -9.51 -25.46
CA GLN A 324 -11.61 -10.00 -25.65
C GLN A 324 -10.62 -8.90 -25.29
N ILE A 325 -9.70 -9.21 -24.39
CA ILE A 325 -8.59 -8.32 -23.99
C ILE A 325 -7.30 -9.05 -24.30
N ARG A 326 -6.37 -8.39 -24.99
CA ARG A 326 -5.06 -8.95 -25.27
C ARG A 326 -3.96 -7.91 -25.12
N PHE A 327 -2.76 -8.40 -24.85
CA PHE A 327 -1.54 -7.61 -24.89
C PHE A 327 -0.37 -8.44 -25.40
N ARG A 328 0.67 -7.75 -25.87
CA ARG A 328 1.87 -8.36 -26.44
C ARG A 328 3.09 -7.98 -25.61
N ILE A 329 3.96 -8.94 -25.37
CA ILE A 329 5.25 -8.74 -24.75
C ILE A 329 6.33 -9.23 -25.69
N PRO A 330 7.36 -8.42 -26.00
CA PRO A 330 8.48 -8.89 -26.82
C PRO A 330 9.17 -10.10 -26.19
N VAL A 331 9.50 -11.12 -27.00
CA VAL A 331 10.32 -12.23 -26.55
C VAL A 331 11.69 -11.68 -26.16
N GLN A 332 11.98 -11.59 -24.87
CA GLN A 332 13.30 -11.21 -24.40
C GLN A 332 14.27 -12.34 -24.78
N LYS A 333 15.28 -12.02 -25.60
CA LYS A 333 16.46 -12.88 -25.71
C LYS A 333 17.14 -12.80 -24.35
N VAL A 334 16.95 -13.80 -23.51
CA VAL A 334 17.65 -13.91 -22.25
C VAL A 334 19.12 -14.17 -22.58
N ASP A 335 19.93 -13.13 -22.50
CA ASP A 335 21.39 -13.25 -22.57
C ASP A 335 21.86 -13.93 -21.27
N TYR A 336 22.17 -15.22 -21.34
CA TYR A 336 22.70 -16.02 -20.22
C TYR A 336 24.15 -15.67 -19.87
N THR A 337 24.62 -14.48 -20.23
CA THR A 337 25.96 -13.99 -19.90
C THR A 337 25.91 -12.73 -19.04
N LYS A 338 25.60 -12.92 -17.74
CA LYS A 338 26.18 -12.07 -16.66
C LYS A 338 26.06 -12.78 -15.32
#